data_9b92ac070e8beff618dfd41a594094d7
#
_entry.id   9b92ac070e8beff618dfd41a594094d7
#
_cell.length_a   1.000
_cell.length_b   1.000
_cell.length_c   1.000
_cell.angle_alpha   90.00
_cell.angle_beta   90.00
_cell.angle_gamma   90.00
#
_symmetry.space_group_name_H-M   'P 1'
#
loop_
_entity.id
_entity.type
_entity.pdbx_description
1 polymer ?
#
loop_
_entity_poly.entity_id
_entity_poly.type
_entity_poly.pdbx_seq_one_letter_code
_entity_poly.pdbx_strand_id
1 'polypeptide(L)'
;ASIERLTRVLEIAVAQAAPDLVPAASFGTVSNFTIGGFDPVRGKRYIMFRFSGGGYGGHPISDGLTNGCGAISMARTSSIEVQEQLYPVRFEYYRMKQGSAGAGKNRGGFGTEYLVRLTAGEGVGSVMGDRGVFGPYGLHDGHEGGKAEVEFHRDGERFVPRHITKEEVIPLKAGDAVRIASPGGGGWGNPLERDVEAVRKDVERELLGADEARTIYGVVLDRNEQGRLVVDAARADAPSVSGRVGQLIGVARREGRQGADAPVAEAEVLAVPVED
;
A
#
# COMPACT_ATOMS: atom_id res chain seq x y z
N ALA A 1 -7.77 -11.81 -1.59
CA ALA A 1 -7.40 -10.88 -2.67
C ALA A 1 -8.58 -10.55 -3.59
N SER A 2 -9.33 -11.54 -4.13
CA SER A 2 -10.38 -11.28 -5.13
C SER A 2 -11.56 -10.45 -4.59
N ILE A 3 -12.02 -10.73 -3.39
CA ILE A 3 -13.15 -10.00 -2.77
C ILE A 3 -12.75 -8.55 -2.46
N GLU A 4 -11.55 -8.31 -1.96
CA GLU A 4 -11.02 -6.96 -1.74
C GLU A 4 -11.00 -6.13 -3.04
N ARG A 5 -10.65 -6.76 -4.16
CA ARG A 5 -10.66 -6.10 -5.47
C ARG A 5 -12.09 -5.81 -5.93
N LEU A 6 -12.99 -6.76 -5.75
CA LEU A 6 -14.40 -6.55 -6.10
C LEU A 6 -15.00 -5.38 -5.32
N THR A 7 -14.73 -5.29 -4.02
CA THR A 7 -15.13 -4.14 -3.20
C THR A 7 -14.63 -2.83 -3.78
N ARG A 8 -13.34 -2.77 -4.20
CA ARG A 8 -12.77 -1.55 -4.81
C ARG A 8 -13.40 -1.20 -6.16
N VAL A 9 -13.76 -2.20 -6.96
CA VAL A 9 -14.46 -1.97 -8.23
C VAL A 9 -15.87 -1.42 -7.99
N LEU A 10 -16.56 -1.94 -6.99
CA LEU A 10 -17.88 -1.42 -6.59
C LEU A 10 -17.78 0.03 -6.07
N GLU A 11 -16.78 0.33 -5.23
CA GLU A 11 -16.54 1.70 -4.74
C GLU A 11 -16.26 2.67 -5.88
N ILE A 12 -15.42 2.31 -6.87
CA ILE A 12 -15.20 3.15 -8.06
C ILE A 12 -16.50 3.37 -8.83
N ALA A 13 -17.32 2.34 -8.98
CA ALA A 13 -18.60 2.46 -9.69
C ALA A 13 -19.55 3.41 -8.95
N VAL A 14 -19.63 3.29 -7.63
CA VAL A 14 -20.45 4.18 -6.79
C VAL A 14 -19.90 5.60 -6.79
N ALA A 15 -18.57 5.79 -6.78
CA ALA A 15 -17.92 7.10 -6.82
C ALA A 15 -18.30 7.94 -8.06
N GLN A 16 -18.70 7.30 -9.16
CA GLN A 16 -19.17 8.01 -10.35
C GLN A 16 -20.55 8.66 -10.16
N ALA A 17 -21.40 8.08 -9.31
CA ALA A 17 -22.75 8.56 -9.04
C ALA A 17 -22.85 9.35 -7.72
N ALA A 18 -22.08 8.95 -6.70
CA ALA A 18 -22.11 9.50 -5.36
C ALA A 18 -20.69 9.60 -4.77
N PRO A 19 -19.86 10.48 -5.32
CA PRO A 19 -18.44 10.56 -4.97
C PRO A 19 -18.21 10.92 -3.50
N ASP A 20 -19.07 11.73 -2.90
CA ASP A 20 -18.95 12.17 -1.50
C ASP A 20 -19.36 11.08 -0.47
N LEU A 21 -19.81 9.92 -0.94
CA LEU A 21 -20.18 8.80 -0.07
C LEU A 21 -19.10 7.70 0.00
N VAL A 22 -18.07 7.77 -0.85
CA VAL A 22 -17.06 6.73 -0.93
C VAL A 22 -15.68 7.23 -0.51
N PRO A 23 -14.91 6.42 0.22
CA PRO A 23 -13.51 6.72 0.49
C PRO A 23 -12.66 6.51 -0.77
N ALA A 24 -11.48 7.12 -0.78
CA ALA A 24 -10.43 6.76 -1.73
C ALA A 24 -9.99 5.29 -1.54
N ALA A 25 -9.21 4.76 -2.47
CA ALA A 25 -8.85 3.36 -2.41
C ALA A 25 -8.02 3.01 -1.18
N SER A 26 -8.44 2.00 -0.45
CA SER A 26 -7.60 1.35 0.54
C SER A 26 -6.55 0.46 -0.14
N PHE A 27 -5.54 0.02 0.60
CA PHE A 27 -4.47 -0.84 0.12
C PHE A 27 -4.95 -2.09 -0.65
N GLY A 28 -6.12 -2.65 -0.32
CA GLY A 28 -6.85 -3.62 -1.15
C GLY A 28 -6.10 -4.93 -1.41
N THR A 29 -5.20 -5.31 -0.54
CA THR A 29 -4.45 -6.56 -0.58
C THR A 29 -4.12 -7.03 0.82
N VAL A 30 -3.69 -8.27 0.95
CA VAL A 30 -3.06 -8.76 2.18
C VAL A 30 -1.67 -9.22 1.78
N SER A 31 -0.65 -8.47 2.16
CA SER A 31 0.73 -8.82 1.83
C SER A 31 1.18 -10.00 2.69
N ASN A 32 0.96 -11.20 2.17
CA ASN A 32 1.27 -12.45 2.87
C ASN A 32 2.73 -12.82 2.69
N PHE A 33 3.35 -13.23 3.79
CA PHE A 33 4.64 -13.90 3.80
C PHE A 33 4.49 -15.23 4.54
N THR A 34 4.88 -16.30 3.87
CA THR A 34 4.94 -17.65 4.45
C THR A 34 6.36 -18.14 4.36
N ILE A 35 6.85 -18.78 5.41
CA ILE A 35 8.10 -19.53 5.39
C ILE A 35 7.92 -20.84 6.15
N GLY A 36 8.29 -21.95 5.53
CA GLY A 36 8.29 -23.28 6.12
C GLY A 36 9.67 -23.90 6.07
N GLY A 37 10.04 -24.62 7.12
CA GLY A 37 11.35 -25.26 7.20
C GLY A 37 11.52 -26.16 8.42
N PHE A 38 12.77 -26.45 8.74
CA PHE A 38 13.16 -27.17 9.93
C PHE A 38 13.99 -26.25 10.84
N ASP A 39 13.58 -26.15 12.10
CA ASP A 39 14.31 -25.43 13.13
C ASP A 39 15.30 -26.38 13.82
N PRO A 40 16.62 -26.24 13.53
CA PRO A 40 17.62 -27.15 14.11
C PRO A 40 17.84 -26.92 15.61
N VAL A 41 17.49 -25.74 16.13
CA VAL A 41 17.64 -25.42 17.56
C VAL A 41 16.55 -26.12 18.38
N ARG A 42 15.32 -26.13 17.88
CA ARG A 42 14.16 -26.75 18.52
C ARG A 42 13.92 -28.20 18.07
N GLY A 43 14.64 -28.70 17.06
CA GLY A 43 14.49 -30.00 16.49
C GLY A 43 13.13 -30.34 15.88
N LYS A 44 12.45 -29.31 15.31
CA LYS A 44 11.10 -29.50 14.77
C LYS A 44 10.86 -28.72 13.47
N ARG A 45 9.90 -29.22 12.69
CA ARG A 45 9.38 -28.47 11.52
C ARG A 45 8.52 -27.29 11.97
N TYR A 46 8.52 -26.22 11.18
CA TYR A 46 7.67 -25.06 11.40
C TYR A 46 7.08 -24.54 10.09
N ILE A 47 5.98 -23.84 10.21
CA ILE A 47 5.40 -22.99 9.17
C ILE A 47 5.00 -21.68 9.84
N MET A 48 5.61 -20.58 9.45
CA MET A 48 5.22 -19.25 9.85
C MET A 48 4.40 -18.64 8.72
N PHE A 49 3.24 -18.12 9.08
CA PHE A 49 2.41 -17.32 8.19
C PHE A 49 2.22 -15.94 8.80
N ARG A 50 2.50 -14.91 8.02
CA ARG A 50 2.28 -13.52 8.41
C ARG A 50 1.60 -12.76 7.29
N PHE A 51 0.61 -11.96 7.63
CA PHE A 51 0.03 -10.96 6.75
C PHE A 51 0.31 -9.56 7.31
N SER A 52 0.33 -8.56 6.40
CA SER A 52 0.53 -7.16 6.75
C SER A 52 -0.74 -6.39 6.52
N GLY A 53 -1.09 -5.54 7.48
CA GLY A 53 -2.06 -4.48 7.27
C GLY A 53 -1.50 -3.40 6.35
N GLY A 54 -2.37 -2.53 5.86
CA GLY A 54 -2.00 -1.41 5.00
C GLY A 54 -2.82 -0.17 5.32
N GLY A 55 -2.66 0.87 4.52
CA GLY A 55 -3.40 2.12 4.67
C GLY A 55 -4.81 2.03 4.08
N TYR A 56 -5.81 2.51 4.79
CA TYR A 56 -7.12 2.77 4.22
C TYR A 56 -7.12 4.06 3.43
N GLY A 57 -8.02 4.18 2.45
CA GLY A 57 -8.20 5.43 1.73
C GLY A 57 -8.68 6.55 2.64
N GLY A 58 -8.35 7.79 2.28
CA GLY A 58 -8.94 8.98 2.89
C GLY A 58 -10.46 8.96 2.68
N HIS A 59 -11.18 9.45 3.66
CA HIS A 59 -12.64 9.50 3.66
C HIS A 59 -13.11 10.94 3.51
N PRO A 60 -14.32 11.23 3.00
CA PRO A 60 -14.87 12.60 2.93
C PRO A 60 -14.76 13.42 4.22
N ILE A 61 -14.79 12.76 5.38
CA ILE A 61 -14.81 13.41 6.70
C ILE A 61 -13.60 13.11 7.59
N SER A 62 -12.64 12.28 7.14
CA SER A 62 -11.50 11.89 7.97
C SER A 62 -10.33 11.33 7.16
N ASP A 63 -9.15 11.37 7.75
CA ASP A 63 -7.98 10.65 7.24
C ASP A 63 -8.20 9.13 7.24
N GLY A 64 -7.51 8.43 6.35
CA GLY A 64 -7.51 6.98 6.28
C GLY A 64 -6.81 6.33 7.47
N LEU A 65 -7.31 5.18 7.91
CA LEU A 65 -6.74 4.39 9.00
C LEU A 65 -5.38 3.82 8.59
N THR A 66 -4.38 3.96 9.45
CA THR A 66 -3.05 3.38 9.27
C THR A 66 -3.02 1.94 9.77
N ASN A 67 -2.32 1.05 9.03
CA ASN A 67 -2.15 -0.36 9.39
C ASN A 67 -3.48 -1.09 9.64
N GLY A 68 -4.47 -0.80 8.80
CA GLY A 68 -5.77 -1.49 8.85
C GLY A 68 -5.70 -2.89 8.27
N CYS A 69 -6.65 -3.73 8.64
CA CYS A 69 -6.89 -5.02 7.99
C CYS A 69 -7.63 -4.82 6.66
N GLY A 70 -7.76 -5.86 5.84
CA GLY A 70 -8.63 -5.79 4.65
C GLY A 70 -10.05 -5.34 5.01
N ALA A 71 -10.68 -4.55 4.15
CA ALA A 71 -11.97 -3.91 4.44
C ALA A 71 -13.09 -4.89 4.82
N ILE A 72 -12.96 -6.14 4.39
CA ILE A 72 -13.90 -7.24 4.67
C ILE A 72 -13.37 -8.23 5.70
N SER A 73 -12.27 -7.91 6.38
CA SER A 73 -11.56 -8.80 7.30
C SER A 73 -11.36 -8.14 8.65
N MET A 74 -11.40 -8.95 9.71
CA MET A 74 -11.08 -8.54 11.08
C MET A 74 -9.84 -9.27 11.60
N ALA A 75 -8.95 -9.69 10.70
CA ALA A 75 -7.77 -10.45 11.06
C ALA A 75 -6.81 -9.61 11.92
N ARG A 76 -6.20 -10.28 12.90
CA ARG A 76 -5.13 -9.74 13.74
C ARG A 76 -3.89 -10.58 13.55
N THR A 77 -2.75 -9.93 13.43
CA THR A 77 -1.47 -10.64 13.42
C THR A 77 -0.94 -10.78 14.85
N SER A 78 -0.25 -11.87 15.13
CA SER A 78 0.44 -12.03 16.41
C SER A 78 1.56 -11.00 16.55
N SER A 79 1.93 -10.69 17.80
CA SER A 79 3.04 -9.77 18.04
C SER A 79 4.36 -10.36 17.51
N ILE A 80 5.33 -9.48 17.27
CA ILE A 80 6.66 -9.86 16.77
C ILE A 80 7.35 -10.79 17.75
N GLU A 81 7.28 -10.49 19.05
CA GLU A 81 7.91 -11.24 20.13
C GLU A 81 7.40 -12.68 20.17
N VAL A 82 6.10 -12.88 20.00
CA VAL A 82 5.52 -14.23 19.92
C VAL A 82 6.03 -14.98 18.69
N GLN A 83 6.15 -14.29 17.55
CA GLN A 83 6.66 -14.94 16.33
C GLN A 83 8.14 -15.34 16.48
N GLU A 84 8.98 -14.48 17.06
CA GLU A 84 10.39 -14.78 17.34
C GLU A 84 10.57 -15.92 18.36
N GLN A 85 9.63 -16.03 19.31
CA GLN A 85 9.63 -17.17 20.25
C GLN A 85 9.21 -18.50 19.60
N LEU A 86 8.33 -18.46 18.60
CA LEU A 86 7.79 -19.66 17.97
C LEU A 86 8.62 -20.16 16.79
N TYR A 87 9.29 -19.27 16.09
CA TYR A 87 9.97 -19.54 14.81
C TYR A 87 11.43 -19.08 14.84
N PRO A 88 12.31 -19.67 14.05
CA PRO A 88 13.71 -19.26 13.96
C PRO A 88 13.87 -17.98 13.12
N VAL A 89 13.20 -16.93 13.50
CA VAL A 89 13.23 -15.64 12.82
C VAL A 89 13.48 -14.50 13.79
N ARG A 90 13.99 -13.39 13.28
CA ARG A 90 14.16 -12.13 14.00
C ARG A 90 13.67 -10.98 13.14
N PHE A 91 12.85 -10.13 13.70
CA PHE A 91 12.44 -8.87 13.07
C PHE A 91 13.46 -7.77 13.41
N GLU A 92 14.13 -7.25 12.40
CA GLU A 92 15.08 -6.15 12.60
C GLU A 92 14.34 -4.84 12.84
N TYR A 93 13.20 -4.66 12.20
CA TYR A 93 12.25 -3.58 12.46
C TYR A 93 10.84 -3.96 11.99
N TYR A 94 9.85 -3.29 12.57
CA TYR A 94 8.47 -3.21 12.10
C TYR A 94 7.96 -1.80 12.37
N ARG A 95 7.64 -1.06 11.32
CA ARG A 95 7.31 0.36 11.42
C ARG A 95 6.31 0.79 10.35
N MET A 96 5.78 2.00 10.48
CA MET A 96 5.03 2.64 9.41
C MET A 96 5.96 2.93 8.22
N LYS A 97 5.46 2.68 7.02
CA LYS A 97 6.15 3.05 5.78
C LYS A 97 5.93 4.54 5.53
N GLN A 98 6.96 5.35 5.75
CA GLN A 98 6.91 6.79 5.46
C GLN A 98 6.62 7.04 3.97
N GLY A 99 5.93 8.15 3.65
CA GLY A 99 5.59 8.53 2.29
C GLY A 99 4.60 7.58 1.58
N SER A 100 4.00 6.62 2.29
CA SER A 100 3.06 5.67 1.68
C SER A 100 1.61 6.16 1.65
N ALA A 101 1.23 7.10 2.48
CA ALA A 101 -0.12 7.67 2.47
C ALA A 101 -0.31 8.60 1.27
N GLY A 102 -1.36 8.38 0.48
CA GLY A 102 -1.74 9.30 -0.58
C GLY A 102 -2.16 10.65 -0.02
N ALA A 103 -1.63 11.74 -0.57
CA ALA A 103 -1.97 13.09 -0.14
C ALA A 103 -3.41 13.46 -0.54
N GLY A 104 -4.07 14.28 0.28
CA GLY A 104 -5.42 14.75 0.05
C GLY A 104 -5.84 15.76 1.12
N LYS A 105 -7.00 16.36 0.95
CA LYS A 105 -7.67 17.10 2.04
C LYS A 105 -7.76 16.22 3.28
N ASN A 106 -8.19 14.97 3.06
CA ASN A 106 -8.07 13.87 4.00
C ASN A 106 -7.09 12.86 3.39
N ARG A 107 -5.90 12.72 4.01
CA ARG A 107 -4.88 11.81 3.49
C ARG A 107 -5.27 10.34 3.66
N GLY A 108 -4.67 9.48 2.86
CA GLY A 108 -4.71 8.04 3.10
C GLY A 108 -4.02 7.65 4.42
N GLY A 109 -4.28 6.45 4.88
CA GLY A 109 -3.51 5.81 5.95
C GLY A 109 -2.15 5.32 5.44
N PHE A 110 -1.20 5.17 6.34
CA PHE A 110 0.11 4.62 6.01
C PHE A 110 0.08 3.10 5.91
N GLY A 111 0.85 2.55 5.00
CA GLY A 111 1.26 1.16 5.02
C GLY A 111 2.28 0.90 6.12
N THR A 112 2.67 -0.35 6.26
CA THR A 112 3.72 -0.79 7.18
C THR A 112 4.85 -1.47 6.45
N GLU A 113 6.02 -1.48 7.03
CA GLU A 113 7.15 -2.25 6.53
C GLU A 113 7.86 -2.98 7.65
N TYR A 114 8.41 -4.13 7.34
CA TYR A 114 9.27 -4.91 8.23
C TYR A 114 10.38 -5.61 7.47
N LEU A 115 11.46 -5.89 8.17
CA LEU A 115 12.55 -6.75 7.72
C LEU A 115 12.64 -7.92 8.69
N VAL A 116 12.44 -9.13 8.18
CA VAL A 116 12.53 -10.37 8.95
C VAL A 116 13.69 -11.22 8.44
N ARG A 117 14.54 -11.67 9.35
CA ARG A 117 15.72 -12.50 9.07
C ARG A 117 15.51 -13.91 9.60
N LEU A 118 15.90 -14.92 8.81
CA LEU A 118 16.00 -16.30 9.27
C LEU A 118 17.26 -16.45 10.13
N THR A 119 17.11 -16.92 11.38
CA THR A 119 18.21 -16.97 12.35
C THR A 119 18.88 -18.32 12.41
N ALA A 120 18.21 -19.42 12.01
CA ALA A 120 18.77 -20.76 12.04
C ALA A 120 18.11 -21.65 10.98
N GLY A 121 18.86 -22.64 10.48
CA GLY A 121 18.38 -23.63 9.53
C GLY A 121 18.16 -23.10 8.13
N GLU A 122 17.32 -23.82 7.41
CA GLU A 122 16.89 -23.52 6.05
C GLU A 122 15.37 -23.57 5.96
N GLY A 123 14.80 -22.83 5.00
CA GLY A 123 13.38 -22.81 4.76
C GLY A 123 13.04 -22.42 3.34
N VAL A 124 11.77 -22.63 3.00
CA VAL A 124 11.21 -22.19 1.73
C VAL A 124 10.19 -21.11 2.01
N GLY A 125 10.43 -19.92 1.47
CA GLY A 125 9.55 -18.79 1.56
C GLY A 125 8.61 -18.67 0.37
N SER A 126 7.50 -17.97 0.57
CA SER A 126 6.64 -17.47 -0.49
C SER A 126 6.05 -16.11 -0.09
N VAL A 127 5.83 -15.26 -1.07
CA VAL A 127 5.18 -13.96 -0.88
C VAL A 127 4.00 -13.84 -1.84
N MET A 128 2.91 -13.28 -1.34
CA MET A 128 1.72 -13.05 -2.14
C MET A 128 1.06 -11.73 -1.73
N GLY A 129 1.14 -10.76 -2.62
CA GLY A 129 0.55 -9.43 -2.45
C GLY A 129 0.17 -8.84 -3.80
N ASP A 130 -0.51 -7.73 -3.75
CA ASP A 130 -0.89 -6.92 -4.92
C ASP A 130 -0.38 -5.50 -4.74
N ARG A 131 -0.71 -4.59 -5.65
CA ARG A 131 -0.32 -3.18 -5.59
C ARG A 131 1.19 -2.91 -5.76
N GLY A 132 1.93 -3.82 -6.35
CA GLY A 132 3.35 -3.58 -6.69
C GLY A 132 3.55 -2.68 -7.91
N VAL A 133 2.60 -2.64 -8.83
CA VAL A 133 2.66 -1.84 -10.08
C VAL A 133 1.85 -0.56 -9.94
N PHE A 134 0.61 -0.64 -9.49
CA PHE A 134 -0.31 0.47 -9.29
C PHE A 134 -0.65 0.58 -7.81
N GLY A 135 -0.50 1.77 -7.23
CA GLY A 135 -0.92 2.06 -5.87
C GLY A 135 -2.44 2.16 -5.72
N PRO A 136 -2.94 2.36 -4.51
CA PRO A 136 -4.35 2.68 -4.28
C PRO A 136 -4.67 4.09 -4.79
N TYR A 137 -5.67 4.19 -5.67
CA TYR A 137 -6.06 5.48 -6.28
C TYR A 137 -6.61 6.47 -5.25
N GLY A 138 -6.35 7.75 -5.48
CA GLY A 138 -7.02 8.85 -4.79
C GLY A 138 -8.36 9.19 -5.43
N LEU A 139 -9.20 9.98 -4.73
CA LEU A 139 -10.46 10.53 -5.24
C LEU A 139 -10.47 12.05 -5.04
N HIS A 140 -11.22 12.77 -5.91
CA HIS A 140 -11.40 14.22 -5.82
C HIS A 140 -10.09 15.02 -5.76
N ASP A 141 -9.19 14.78 -6.71
CA ASP A 141 -7.83 15.35 -6.77
C ASP A 141 -6.89 14.84 -5.64
N GLY A 142 -7.31 13.87 -4.84
CA GLY A 142 -6.41 13.16 -3.93
C GLY A 142 -5.38 12.31 -4.68
N HIS A 143 -4.19 12.18 -4.12
CA HIS A 143 -3.09 11.46 -4.73
C HIS A 143 -3.15 9.95 -4.48
N GLU A 144 -2.50 9.19 -5.36
CA GLU A 144 -2.30 7.75 -5.20
C GLU A 144 -1.50 7.46 -3.93
N GLY A 145 -1.84 6.38 -3.22
CA GLY A 145 -1.05 5.84 -2.12
C GLY A 145 0.18 5.08 -2.59
N GLY A 146 1.18 4.95 -1.72
CA GLY A 146 2.42 4.22 -1.99
C GLY A 146 2.18 2.75 -2.31
N LYS A 147 3.03 2.19 -3.16
CA LYS A 147 2.94 0.80 -3.65
C LYS A 147 3.45 -0.21 -2.63
N ALA A 148 3.05 -1.47 -2.81
CA ALA A 148 3.65 -2.60 -2.12
C ALA A 148 5.06 -2.88 -2.66
N GLU A 149 5.97 -3.28 -1.77
CA GLU A 149 7.34 -3.63 -2.12
C GLU A 149 7.74 -4.92 -1.41
N VAL A 150 8.50 -5.76 -2.10
CA VAL A 150 9.11 -6.96 -1.54
C VAL A 150 10.56 -7.02 -2.00
N GLU A 151 11.46 -7.25 -1.07
CA GLU A 151 12.88 -7.43 -1.33
C GLU A 151 13.41 -8.64 -0.55
N PHE A 152 14.22 -9.44 -1.19
CA PHE A 152 14.97 -10.53 -0.57
C PHE A 152 16.44 -10.10 -0.44
N HIS A 153 17.00 -10.35 0.74
CA HIS A 153 18.40 -10.11 1.03
C HIS A 153 19.07 -11.48 1.22
N ARG A 154 19.84 -11.92 0.25
CA ARG A 154 20.57 -13.20 0.26
C ARG A 154 22.00 -12.99 -0.12
N ASP A 155 22.93 -13.65 0.59
CA ASP A 155 24.37 -13.62 0.29
C ASP A 155 24.96 -12.20 0.13
N GLY A 156 24.39 -11.20 0.84
CA GLY A 156 24.76 -9.79 0.75
C GLY A 156 24.15 -9.02 -0.43
N GLU A 157 23.42 -9.70 -1.30
CA GLU A 157 22.74 -9.09 -2.44
C GLU A 157 21.25 -8.87 -2.13
N ARG A 158 20.66 -7.88 -2.82
CA ARG A 158 19.23 -7.58 -2.78
C ARG A 158 18.60 -7.86 -4.12
N PHE A 159 17.46 -8.51 -4.12
CA PHE A 159 16.69 -8.75 -5.32
C PHE A 159 15.19 -8.60 -5.08
N VAL A 160 14.49 -8.16 -6.11
CA VAL A 160 13.04 -8.05 -6.14
C VAL A 160 12.48 -9.33 -6.80
N PRO A 161 11.37 -9.89 -6.30
CA PRO A 161 10.73 -11.03 -6.95
C PRO A 161 10.39 -10.75 -8.43
N ARG A 162 10.41 -11.78 -9.26
CA ARG A 162 10.08 -11.65 -10.69
C ARG A 162 8.73 -10.99 -10.93
N HIS A 163 7.75 -11.28 -10.09
CA HIS A 163 6.42 -10.69 -10.15
C HIS A 163 6.21 -9.60 -9.08
N ILE A 164 7.27 -8.88 -8.74
CA ILE A 164 7.32 -7.72 -7.83
C ILE A 164 6.87 -8.08 -6.40
N THR A 165 5.64 -8.51 -6.20
CA THR A 165 5.05 -8.82 -4.89
C THR A 165 4.56 -10.26 -4.78
N LYS A 166 4.86 -11.10 -5.76
CA LYS A 166 4.46 -12.51 -5.80
C LYS A 166 5.63 -13.37 -6.23
N GLU A 167 5.99 -14.33 -5.41
CA GLU A 167 6.99 -15.33 -5.71
C GLU A 167 6.76 -16.55 -4.82
N GLU A 168 6.98 -17.72 -5.36
CA GLU A 168 6.85 -19.00 -4.66
C GLU A 168 8.19 -19.73 -4.66
N VAL A 169 8.32 -20.68 -3.73
CA VAL A 169 9.47 -21.58 -3.64
C VAL A 169 10.81 -20.84 -3.56
N ILE A 170 10.88 -19.85 -2.67
CA ILE A 170 12.10 -19.06 -2.47
C ILE A 170 12.96 -19.76 -1.41
N PRO A 171 14.11 -20.35 -1.78
CA PRO A 171 15.00 -20.95 -0.79
C PRO A 171 15.66 -19.85 0.05
N LEU A 172 15.59 -20.02 1.36
CA LEU A 172 16.18 -19.14 2.37
C LEU A 172 17.01 -19.96 3.34
N LYS A 173 18.15 -19.43 3.75
CA LYS A 173 19.05 -20.01 4.76
C LYS A 173 19.29 -19.03 5.90
N ALA A 174 19.83 -19.51 7.00
CA ALA A 174 20.21 -18.65 8.13
C ALA A 174 21.07 -17.47 7.66
N GLY A 175 20.71 -16.27 8.07
CA GLY A 175 21.31 -15.02 7.63
C GLY A 175 20.52 -14.28 6.53
N ASP A 176 19.74 -14.97 5.73
CA ASP A 176 18.89 -14.34 4.72
C ASP A 176 17.74 -13.58 5.35
N ALA A 177 17.29 -12.51 4.70
CA ALA A 177 16.19 -11.68 5.19
C ALA A 177 15.19 -11.32 4.07
N VAL A 178 13.97 -11.01 4.49
CA VAL A 178 12.90 -10.57 3.60
C VAL A 178 12.35 -9.25 4.12
N ARG A 179 12.36 -8.21 3.27
CA ARG A 179 11.67 -6.95 3.51
C ARG A 179 10.32 -6.98 2.82
N ILE A 180 9.29 -6.67 3.56
CA ILE A 180 7.94 -6.50 3.02
C ILE A 180 7.41 -5.15 3.46
N ALA A 181 6.94 -4.38 2.49
CA ALA A 181 6.28 -3.11 2.70
C ALA A 181 4.88 -3.15 2.07
N SER A 182 3.86 -2.92 2.87
CA SER A 182 2.49 -2.86 2.42
C SER A 182 2.14 -1.49 1.82
N PRO A 183 1.13 -1.40 0.93
CA PRO A 183 0.71 -0.13 0.36
C PRO A 183 0.07 0.79 1.39
N GLY A 184 0.16 2.09 1.16
CA GLY A 184 -0.69 3.06 1.82
C GLY A 184 -2.10 3.12 1.23
N GLY A 185 -2.96 3.99 1.73
CA GLY A 185 -4.25 4.32 1.13
C GLY A 185 -4.14 5.53 0.21
N GLY A 186 -5.06 5.67 -0.75
CA GLY A 186 -5.20 6.87 -1.56
C GLY A 186 -5.73 8.06 -0.75
N GLY A 187 -5.40 9.29 -1.14
CA GLY A 187 -5.93 10.52 -0.57
C GLY A 187 -7.33 10.86 -1.09
N TRP A 188 -8.10 11.59 -0.32
CA TRP A 188 -9.40 12.10 -0.69
C TRP A 188 -9.42 13.64 -0.66
N GLY A 189 -9.88 14.25 -1.74
CA GLY A 189 -9.94 15.70 -1.87
C GLY A 189 -8.58 16.33 -2.19
N ASN A 190 -8.62 17.59 -2.64
CA ASN A 190 -7.41 18.32 -3.02
C ASN A 190 -6.49 18.52 -1.81
N PRO A 191 -5.20 18.12 -1.86
CA PRO A 191 -4.25 18.33 -0.78
C PRO A 191 -4.11 19.79 -0.32
N LEU A 192 -4.28 20.76 -1.23
CA LEU A 192 -4.21 22.18 -0.90
C LEU A 192 -5.37 22.66 0.02
N GLU A 193 -6.43 21.88 0.14
CA GLU A 193 -7.55 22.13 1.05
C GLU A 193 -7.37 21.50 2.44
N ARG A 194 -6.27 20.77 2.66
CA ARG A 194 -6.00 20.17 3.97
C ARG A 194 -5.80 21.26 5.01
N ASP A 195 -6.36 21.04 6.19
CA ASP A 195 -6.17 21.92 7.34
C ASP A 195 -4.67 22.07 7.63
N VAL A 196 -4.23 23.34 7.68
CA VAL A 196 -2.81 23.71 7.82
C VAL A 196 -2.23 23.17 9.13
N GLU A 197 -3.02 23.18 10.21
CA GLU A 197 -2.61 22.67 11.50
C GLU A 197 -2.50 21.13 11.50
N ALA A 198 -3.32 20.44 10.69
CA ALA A 198 -3.18 19.00 10.47
C ALA A 198 -1.87 18.68 9.73
N VAL A 199 -1.50 19.48 8.71
CA VAL A 199 -0.20 19.36 8.02
C VAL A 199 0.96 19.58 8.99
N ARG A 200 0.92 20.63 9.81
CA ARG A 200 1.94 20.92 10.82
C ARG A 200 2.11 19.74 11.79
N LYS A 201 1.00 19.19 12.28
CA LYS A 201 1.02 18.01 13.18
C LYS A 201 1.58 16.76 12.51
N ASP A 202 1.30 16.55 11.23
CA ASP A 202 1.86 15.42 10.48
C ASP A 202 3.39 15.57 10.35
N VAL A 203 3.91 16.77 10.12
CA VAL A 203 5.36 17.03 10.10
C VAL A 203 5.97 16.88 11.48
N GLU A 204 5.33 17.40 12.52
CA GLU A 204 5.81 17.29 13.91
C GLU A 204 5.90 15.82 14.38
N ARG A 205 5.03 14.96 13.87
CA ARG A 205 5.00 13.52 14.13
C ARG A 205 5.88 12.71 13.19
N GLU A 206 6.66 13.36 12.32
CA GLU A 206 7.51 12.72 11.32
C GLU A 206 6.74 11.82 10.34
N LEU A 207 5.45 12.06 10.17
CA LEU A 207 4.60 11.36 9.20
C LEU A 207 4.70 11.95 7.80
N LEU A 208 5.11 13.21 7.71
CA LEU A 208 5.25 13.98 6.49
C LEU A 208 6.57 14.74 6.52
N GLY A 209 7.29 14.81 5.41
CA GLY A 209 8.48 15.64 5.27
C GLY A 209 8.13 17.13 5.14
N ALA A 210 9.01 18.02 5.59
CA ALA A 210 8.80 19.47 5.44
C ALA A 210 8.74 19.89 3.96
N ASP A 211 9.52 19.26 3.09
CA ASP A 211 9.48 19.50 1.65
C ASP A 211 8.16 19.04 1.02
N GLU A 212 7.62 17.92 1.47
CA GLU A 212 6.30 17.43 1.04
C GLU A 212 5.18 18.35 1.54
N ALA A 213 5.25 18.84 2.78
CA ALA A 213 4.32 19.83 3.30
C ALA A 213 4.28 21.09 2.42
N ARG A 214 5.45 21.53 1.98
CA ARG A 214 5.57 22.70 1.07
C ARG A 214 5.08 22.39 -0.34
N THR A 215 5.54 21.29 -0.95
CA THR A 215 5.33 21.05 -2.39
C THR A 215 3.97 20.45 -2.71
N ILE A 216 3.38 19.70 -1.80
CA ILE A 216 2.11 19.00 -1.99
C ILE A 216 0.95 19.76 -1.34
N TYR A 217 1.15 20.25 -0.13
CA TYR A 217 0.11 20.90 0.66
C TYR A 217 0.20 22.43 0.64
N GLY A 218 1.27 23.00 0.08
CA GLY A 218 1.49 24.43 0.03
C GLY A 218 1.71 25.06 1.41
N VAL A 219 2.17 24.30 2.38
CA VAL A 219 2.38 24.77 3.76
C VAL A 219 3.88 24.90 4.03
N VAL A 220 4.32 26.11 4.33
CA VAL A 220 5.70 26.39 4.75
C VAL A 220 5.76 26.39 6.26
N LEU A 221 6.68 25.60 6.81
CA LEU A 221 6.89 25.45 8.24
C LEU A 221 8.28 25.97 8.60
N ASP A 222 8.36 26.71 9.73
CA ASP A 222 9.60 27.18 10.32
C ASP A 222 9.67 26.78 11.80
N ARG A 223 10.80 27.02 12.44
CA ARG A 223 10.96 26.81 13.87
C ARG A 223 11.03 28.15 14.59
N ASN A 224 10.16 28.31 15.58
CA ASN A 224 10.22 29.49 16.45
C ASN A 224 11.44 29.45 17.38
N GLU A 225 11.66 30.51 18.14
CA GLU A 225 12.77 30.63 19.10
C GLU A 225 12.84 29.50 20.16
N GLN A 226 11.71 28.83 20.38
CA GLN A 226 11.60 27.69 21.29
C GLN A 226 11.80 26.34 20.58
N GLY A 227 12.15 26.34 19.27
CA GLY A 227 12.37 25.14 18.46
C GLY A 227 11.10 24.41 18.03
N ARG A 228 9.91 24.96 18.31
CA ARG A 228 8.62 24.37 17.89
C ARG A 228 8.31 24.71 16.45
N LEU A 229 7.74 23.74 15.72
CA LEU A 229 7.24 23.98 14.36
C LEU A 229 6.05 24.93 14.38
N VAL A 230 6.16 25.98 13.58
CA VAL A 230 5.11 26.98 13.35
C VAL A 230 4.87 27.13 11.87
N VAL A 231 3.68 27.54 11.49
CA VAL A 231 3.35 27.84 10.09
C VAL A 231 3.90 29.22 9.79
N ASP A 232 4.84 29.32 8.84
CA ASP A 232 5.41 30.59 8.41
C ASP A 232 4.54 31.24 7.33
N ALA A 233 4.19 30.49 6.28
CA ALA A 233 3.26 30.94 5.26
C ALA A 233 2.33 29.80 4.87
N ALA A 234 1.02 30.01 4.98
CA ALA A 234 0.06 29.11 4.42
C ALA A 234 0.00 29.32 2.91
N ARG A 235 0.27 28.24 2.15
CA ARG A 235 0.09 28.16 0.70
C ARG A 235 1.04 29.08 -0.11
N ALA A 236 2.31 28.76 -0.10
CA ALA A 236 3.18 29.19 -1.16
C ALA A 236 2.71 28.51 -2.47
N ASP A 237 2.77 29.23 -3.59
CA ASP A 237 2.33 28.81 -4.93
C ASP A 237 2.71 27.37 -5.28
N ALA A 238 1.90 26.41 -4.87
CA ALA A 238 2.04 25.04 -5.31
C ALA A 238 1.48 24.95 -6.73
N PRO A 239 2.23 24.41 -7.70
CA PRO A 239 1.71 24.21 -9.04
C PRO A 239 0.51 23.27 -8.96
N SER A 240 -0.65 23.72 -9.45
CA SER A 240 -1.86 22.92 -9.48
C SER A 240 -1.63 21.64 -10.27
N VAL A 241 -1.64 20.49 -9.57
CA VAL A 241 -1.47 19.15 -10.17
C VAL A 241 -2.76 18.69 -10.88
N SER A 242 -3.74 19.58 -11.08
CA SER A 242 -5.01 19.29 -11.74
C SER A 242 -4.90 18.81 -13.21
N GLY A 243 -3.68 18.81 -13.78
CA GLY A 243 -3.46 18.44 -15.20
C GLY A 243 -3.31 16.93 -15.48
N ARG A 244 -2.96 16.08 -14.54
CA ARG A 244 -2.60 14.69 -14.86
C ARG A 244 -3.71 13.65 -14.70
N VAL A 245 -4.64 13.83 -13.79
CA VAL A 245 -5.77 12.90 -13.62
C VAL A 245 -6.81 13.11 -14.73
N GLY A 246 -7.01 14.34 -15.19
CA GLY A 246 -7.86 14.64 -16.36
C GLY A 246 -7.36 14.01 -17.67
N GLN A 247 -6.05 13.79 -17.81
CA GLN A 247 -5.46 13.13 -18.98
C GLN A 247 -5.73 11.62 -19.01
N LEU A 248 -5.68 10.91 -17.88
CA LEU A 248 -5.97 9.46 -17.84
C LEU A 248 -7.45 9.17 -18.10
N ILE A 249 -8.36 9.98 -17.56
CA ILE A 249 -9.80 9.84 -17.86
C ILE A 249 -10.12 10.34 -19.27
N GLY A 250 -9.41 11.35 -19.77
CA GLY A 250 -9.56 11.88 -21.14
C GLY A 250 -9.05 10.93 -22.22
N VAL A 251 -7.99 10.16 -21.95
CA VAL A 251 -7.46 9.13 -22.86
C VAL A 251 -8.45 7.96 -22.96
N ALA A 252 -8.98 7.46 -21.83
CA ALA A 252 -9.99 6.40 -21.84
C ALA A 252 -11.29 6.82 -22.57
N ARG A 253 -11.67 8.11 -22.53
CA ARG A 253 -12.84 8.60 -23.29
C ARG A 253 -12.56 8.81 -24.79
N ARG A 254 -11.31 9.06 -25.20
CA ARG A 254 -10.97 9.21 -26.63
C ARG A 254 -10.78 7.85 -27.31
N GLU A 255 -10.22 6.86 -26.62
CA GLU A 255 -10.11 5.50 -27.17
C GLU A 255 -11.45 4.76 -27.26
N GLY A 256 -12.40 5.04 -26.35
CA GLY A 256 -13.75 4.47 -26.42
C GLY A 256 -14.66 5.04 -27.52
N ARG A 257 -14.25 6.08 -28.23
CA ARG A 257 -15.06 6.68 -29.33
C ARG A 257 -14.60 6.35 -30.75
N GLN A 258 -13.47 5.67 -30.92
CA GLN A 258 -12.96 5.27 -32.23
C GLN A 258 -13.14 3.77 -32.56
N GLY A 259 -13.82 2.99 -31.70
CA GLY A 259 -14.01 1.56 -31.86
C GLY A 259 -15.45 1.07 -32.14
N ALA A 260 -16.36 1.94 -32.59
CA ALA A 260 -17.77 1.62 -32.71
C ALA A 260 -18.22 1.16 -34.10
N ASP A 261 -17.31 0.71 -34.99
CA ASP A 261 -17.67 0.15 -36.28
C ASP A 261 -16.73 -1.02 -36.68
N ALA A 262 -16.68 -2.06 -35.84
CA ALA A 262 -16.14 -3.35 -36.26
C ALA A 262 -17.20 -4.46 -36.02
N PRO A 263 -17.48 -5.36 -37.01
CA PRO A 263 -18.47 -6.41 -36.83
C PRO A 263 -18.02 -7.40 -35.75
N VAL A 264 -18.95 -7.75 -34.87
CA VAL A 264 -18.79 -8.76 -33.83
C VAL A 264 -18.56 -10.12 -34.53
N ALA A 265 -17.34 -10.64 -34.47
CA ALA A 265 -17.06 -12.02 -34.82
C ALA A 265 -17.65 -12.94 -33.74
N GLU A 266 -18.48 -13.90 -34.17
CA GLU A 266 -19.05 -14.92 -33.31
C GLU A 266 -17.94 -15.70 -32.59
N ALA A 267 -17.97 -15.68 -31.25
CA ALA A 267 -17.09 -16.49 -30.44
C ALA A 267 -17.62 -17.93 -30.41
N GLU A 268 -16.91 -18.85 -31.08
CA GLU A 268 -17.13 -20.31 -30.94
C GLU A 268 -16.89 -20.70 -29.46
N VAL A 269 -17.95 -21.19 -28.84
CA VAL A 269 -17.89 -21.80 -27.51
C VAL A 269 -17.29 -23.21 -27.69
N LEU A 270 -16.02 -23.34 -27.32
CA LEU A 270 -15.38 -24.67 -27.18
C LEU A 270 -15.99 -25.37 -25.95
N ALA A 271 -16.85 -26.34 -26.23
CA ALA A 271 -17.34 -27.28 -25.23
C ALA A 271 -16.20 -28.23 -24.81
N VAL A 272 -15.87 -28.24 -23.51
CA VAL A 272 -14.97 -29.23 -22.92
C VAL A 272 -15.78 -30.49 -22.62
N PRO A 273 -15.39 -31.69 -23.11
CA PRO A 273 -16.09 -32.93 -22.77
C PRO A 273 -15.81 -33.29 -21.29
N VAL A 274 -16.85 -33.62 -20.57
CA VAL A 274 -16.79 -34.27 -19.26
C VAL A 274 -16.66 -35.76 -19.53
N GLU A 275 -15.54 -36.36 -19.21
CA GLU A 275 -15.40 -37.81 -19.11
C GLU A 275 -15.87 -38.29 -17.76
N ASP A 276 -16.63 -39.38 -17.75
CA ASP A 276 -17.21 -40.07 -16.58
C ASP A 276 -16.18 -40.69 -15.63
#